data_852b46bd07453737d0bc83991b3d88a2
#
_entry.id   852b46bd07453737d0bc83991b3d88a2
#
_cell.length_a   1.000
_cell.length_b   1.000
_cell.length_c   1.000
_cell.angle_alpha   90.00
_cell.angle_beta   90.00
_cell.angle_gamma   90.00
#
_symmetry.space_group_name_H-M   'P 1'
#
loop_
_entity.id
_entity.type
_entity.pdbx_description
1 polymer ?
#
loop_
_entity_poly.entity_id
_entity_poly.type
_entity_poly.pdbx_seq_one_letter_code
_entity_poly.pdbx_strand_id
1 'polypeptide(L)'
;MSLGRRWRMMLGWRSMKQTLVILAVFITMLLASYIVFPYESYVPTPKERSEVLKTHVKDACRTLNISLPVNSFMMAHMHYDDDRKIIYCFIPKVACTSWKRVWMKLTGIVTPETNLSTIARYTVHTKLPLLASAKDKSLKLDTYKKFMFVRHPFDRVLSAYKDKLENFDKESAYNFHKQVGKKIEKKYRNTTMSQGHNITFSEFIRFISEPGWGSTEQRNEHWISMHEICNPCGVEYDFIGKYETIKEDSNYVLDWLGVKDVVDGFPSSDRPFHARRYDPKYFNQLDQKAKLEFFSKYLADFLAFNYDFLGAK
;
A
#
# COMPACT_ATOMS: atom_id res chain seq x y z
N MET A 1 21.29 -49.64 63.07
CA MET A 1 20.87 -48.68 62.03
C MET A 1 21.48 -49.10 60.70
N SER A 2 20.86 -49.57 59.92
CA SER A 2 19.77 -50.24 59.30
C SER A 2 20.04 -50.26 57.77
N LEU A 3 20.30 -51.45 57.28
CA LEU A 3 20.47 -51.74 55.84
C LEU A 3 19.35 -51.12 54.92
N GLY A 4 18.19 -50.88 55.48
CA GLY A 4 17.03 -50.35 54.73
C GLY A 4 17.15 -48.92 54.20
N ARG A 5 17.96 -48.04 54.81
CA ARG A 5 18.17 -46.69 54.33
C ARG A 5 19.12 -46.61 53.08
N ARG A 6 20.08 -47.51 53.01
CA ARG A 6 20.99 -47.59 51.84
C ARG A 6 20.30 -48.05 50.56
N TRP A 7 19.34 -49.00 50.69
CA TRP A 7 18.57 -49.48 49.54
C TRP A 7 17.60 -48.46 48.99
N ARG A 8 16.95 -47.65 49.81
CA ARG A 8 16.06 -46.59 49.36
C ARG A 8 16.81 -45.47 48.68
N MET A 9 18.02 -45.11 49.12
CA MET A 9 18.85 -44.11 48.43
C MET A 9 19.37 -44.61 47.06
N MET A 10 19.70 -45.91 46.94
CA MET A 10 20.13 -46.47 45.65
C MET A 10 19.00 -46.58 44.63
N LEU A 11 17.77 -46.89 45.08
CA LEU A 11 16.59 -46.92 44.19
C LEU A 11 16.20 -45.51 43.75
N GLY A 12 16.26 -44.50 44.63
CA GLY A 12 16.05 -43.12 44.28
C GLY A 12 17.08 -42.58 43.28
N TRP A 13 18.33 -42.95 43.41
CA TRP A 13 19.44 -42.55 42.50
C TRP A 13 19.31 -43.22 41.13
N ARG A 14 18.86 -44.47 41.06
CA ARG A 14 18.59 -45.14 39.76
C ARG A 14 17.41 -44.49 39.03
N SER A 15 16.35 -44.17 39.73
CA SER A 15 15.18 -43.46 39.18
C SER A 15 15.56 -42.06 38.67
N MET A 16 16.33 -41.32 39.45
CA MET A 16 16.78 -39.98 39.09
C MET A 16 17.75 -39.98 37.86
N LYS A 17 18.64 -40.98 37.78
CA LYS A 17 19.52 -41.15 36.60
C LYS A 17 18.72 -41.52 35.36
N GLN A 18 17.71 -42.37 35.46
CA GLN A 18 16.84 -42.72 34.35
C GLN A 18 16.03 -41.51 33.87
N THR A 19 15.50 -40.68 34.77
CA THR A 19 14.77 -39.45 34.44
C THR A 19 15.69 -38.44 33.71
N LEU A 20 16.93 -38.27 34.17
CA LEU A 20 17.91 -37.39 33.54
C LEU A 20 18.29 -37.87 32.13
N VAL A 21 18.45 -39.18 31.93
CA VAL A 21 18.75 -39.74 30.59
C VAL A 21 17.56 -39.53 29.65
N ILE A 22 16.34 -39.75 30.09
CA ILE A 22 15.12 -39.49 29.27
C ILE A 22 15.02 -38.02 28.91
N LEU A 23 15.27 -37.12 29.87
CA LEU A 23 15.27 -35.67 29.62
C LEU A 23 16.34 -35.27 28.61
N ALA A 24 17.57 -35.80 28.73
CA ALA A 24 18.65 -35.56 27.81
C ALA A 24 18.32 -36.05 26.38
N VAL A 25 17.73 -37.24 26.26
CA VAL A 25 17.27 -37.78 24.96
C VAL A 25 16.17 -36.92 24.35
N PHE A 26 15.23 -36.44 25.19
CA PHE A 26 14.16 -35.53 24.71
C PHE A 26 14.73 -34.18 24.23
N ILE A 27 15.68 -33.61 24.98
CA ILE A 27 16.35 -32.35 24.59
C ILE A 27 17.17 -32.56 23.31
N THR A 28 17.89 -33.67 23.17
CA THR A 28 18.63 -33.96 21.92
C THR A 28 17.70 -34.23 20.74
N MET A 29 16.57 -34.85 20.91
CA MET A 29 15.55 -34.99 19.86
C MET A 29 14.92 -33.65 19.48
N LEU A 30 14.64 -32.76 20.43
CA LEU A 30 14.16 -31.40 20.15
C LEU A 30 15.21 -30.58 19.42
N LEU A 31 16.47 -30.63 19.84
CA LEU A 31 17.57 -29.95 19.15
C LEU A 31 17.83 -30.55 17.76
N ALA A 32 17.75 -31.86 17.60
CA ALA A 32 17.88 -32.52 16.30
C ALA A 32 16.71 -32.13 15.37
N SER A 33 15.48 -32.04 15.88
CA SER A 33 14.34 -31.57 15.08
C SER A 33 14.51 -30.10 14.63
N TYR A 34 15.13 -29.25 15.46
CA TYR A 34 15.44 -27.86 15.12
C TYR A 34 16.55 -27.74 14.05
N ILE A 35 17.51 -28.67 14.05
CA ILE A 35 18.62 -28.70 13.09
C ILE A 35 18.20 -29.37 11.76
N VAL A 36 17.38 -30.43 11.84
CA VAL A 36 16.98 -31.23 10.66
C VAL A 36 15.80 -30.62 9.91
N PHE A 37 14.95 -29.86 10.62
CA PHE A 37 13.87 -29.08 10.02
C PHE A 37 14.11 -27.59 10.30
N PRO A 38 14.97 -26.92 9.52
CA PRO A 38 15.03 -25.46 9.60
C PRO A 38 13.60 -24.96 9.37
N TYR A 39 13.09 -24.19 10.32
CA TYR A 39 11.80 -23.50 10.18
C TYR A 39 11.95 -22.54 8.98
N GLU A 40 11.64 -23.05 7.80
CA GLU A 40 11.47 -22.17 6.64
C GLU A 40 10.29 -21.24 6.98
N SER A 41 10.62 -19.98 7.23
CA SER A 41 9.59 -18.97 7.46
C SER A 41 8.69 -18.92 6.22
N TYR A 42 7.47 -19.40 6.37
CA TYR A 42 6.48 -19.36 5.30
C TYR A 42 6.30 -17.93 4.80
N VAL A 43 6.65 -17.70 3.54
CA VAL A 43 6.44 -16.42 2.86
C VAL A 43 5.19 -16.55 2.00
N PRO A 44 4.10 -15.86 2.32
CA PRO A 44 2.87 -15.97 1.56
C PRO A 44 3.05 -15.50 0.13
N THR A 45 2.47 -16.22 -0.81
CA THR A 45 2.45 -15.85 -2.23
C THR A 45 1.65 -14.57 -2.47
N PRO A 46 1.84 -13.86 -3.61
CA PRO A 46 1.04 -12.69 -3.96
C PRO A 46 -0.47 -12.95 -3.94
N LYS A 47 -0.91 -14.11 -4.37
CA LYS A 47 -2.32 -14.52 -4.33
C LYS A 47 -2.85 -14.60 -2.90
N GLU A 48 -2.13 -15.28 -2.02
CA GLU A 48 -2.52 -15.41 -0.61
C GLU A 48 -2.53 -14.07 0.10
N ARG A 49 -1.53 -13.22 -0.13
CA ARG A 49 -1.53 -11.85 0.39
C ARG A 49 -2.76 -11.06 -0.05
N SER A 50 -3.15 -11.18 -1.32
CA SER A 50 -4.34 -10.52 -1.86
C SER A 50 -5.63 -11.04 -1.23
N GLU A 51 -5.78 -12.35 -1.02
CA GLU A 51 -6.96 -12.93 -0.36
C GLU A 51 -7.10 -12.43 1.08
N VAL A 52 -5.98 -12.34 1.81
CA VAL A 52 -5.96 -11.76 3.16
C VAL A 52 -6.41 -10.29 3.11
N LEU A 53 -5.91 -9.50 2.17
CA LEU A 53 -6.33 -8.09 2.04
C LEU A 53 -7.81 -7.95 1.68
N LYS A 54 -8.34 -8.78 0.80
CA LYS A 54 -9.77 -8.77 0.46
C LYS A 54 -10.65 -9.07 1.68
N THR A 55 -10.20 -9.95 2.57
CA THR A 55 -10.88 -10.22 3.83
C THR A 55 -10.86 -8.99 4.75
N HIS A 56 -9.70 -8.36 4.92
CA HIS A 56 -9.59 -7.11 5.70
C HIS A 56 -10.47 -5.99 5.15
N VAL A 57 -10.55 -5.85 3.83
CA VAL A 57 -11.45 -4.88 3.18
C VAL A 57 -12.90 -5.14 3.59
N LYS A 58 -13.39 -6.37 3.46
CA LYS A 58 -14.77 -6.74 3.83
C LYS A 58 -15.06 -6.45 5.30
N ASP A 59 -14.12 -6.77 6.17
CA ASP A 59 -14.24 -6.55 7.61
C ASP A 59 -14.23 -5.06 7.96
N ALA A 60 -13.33 -4.27 7.38
CA ALA A 60 -13.26 -2.83 7.58
C ALA A 60 -14.52 -2.13 7.08
N CYS A 61 -15.02 -2.48 5.88
CA CYS A 61 -16.25 -1.92 5.35
C CYS A 61 -17.44 -2.15 6.28
N ARG A 62 -17.54 -3.36 6.84
CA ARG A 62 -18.59 -3.74 7.78
C ARG A 62 -18.43 -3.02 9.12
N THR A 63 -17.24 -3.03 9.70
CA THR A 63 -16.94 -2.44 11.02
C THR A 63 -17.14 -0.94 11.03
N LEU A 64 -16.73 -0.25 9.95
CA LEU A 64 -16.83 1.20 9.83
C LEU A 64 -18.15 1.64 9.16
N ASN A 65 -19.03 0.71 8.81
CA ASN A 65 -20.29 0.96 8.10
C ASN A 65 -20.10 1.81 6.84
N ILE A 66 -19.05 1.50 6.04
CA ILE A 66 -18.74 2.24 4.82
C ILE A 66 -19.60 1.72 3.68
N SER A 67 -20.47 2.60 3.15
CA SER A 67 -21.25 2.35 1.94
C SER A 67 -21.09 3.56 1.01
N LEU A 68 -20.11 3.50 0.13
CA LEU A 68 -19.87 4.54 -0.87
C LEU A 68 -20.49 4.12 -2.21
N PRO A 69 -21.29 4.96 -2.85
CA PRO A 69 -21.80 4.65 -4.19
C PRO A 69 -20.65 4.68 -5.22
N VAL A 70 -20.81 3.86 -6.24
CA VAL A 70 -19.97 3.95 -7.44
C VAL A 70 -20.25 5.29 -8.13
N ASN A 71 -19.22 6.08 -8.38
CA ASN A 71 -19.37 7.43 -8.90
C ASN A 71 -18.35 7.75 -10.00
N SER A 72 -18.54 8.89 -10.67
CA SER A 72 -17.67 9.32 -11.77
C SER A 72 -16.24 9.61 -11.34
N PHE A 73 -16.02 10.09 -10.11
CA PHE A 73 -14.67 10.33 -9.59
C PHE A 73 -13.87 9.04 -9.49
N MET A 74 -14.45 7.98 -8.94
CA MET A 74 -13.83 6.65 -8.88
C MET A 74 -13.56 6.10 -10.28
N MET A 75 -14.55 6.15 -11.19
CA MET A 75 -14.39 5.66 -12.56
C MET A 75 -13.35 6.45 -13.36
N ALA A 76 -13.08 7.72 -13.02
CA ALA A 76 -12.01 8.52 -13.58
C ALA A 76 -10.61 8.06 -13.09
N HIS A 77 -10.53 7.19 -12.09
CA HIS A 77 -9.31 6.54 -11.62
C HIS A 77 -9.18 5.08 -12.12
N MET A 78 -10.00 4.68 -13.07
CA MET A 78 -9.97 3.33 -13.64
C MET A 78 -9.61 3.36 -15.12
N HIS A 79 -8.52 2.71 -15.48
CA HIS A 79 -8.21 2.35 -16.86
C HIS A 79 -8.83 1.00 -17.20
N TYR A 80 -9.29 0.82 -18.43
CA TYR A 80 -9.84 -0.44 -18.90
C TYR A 80 -9.22 -0.89 -20.22
N ASP A 81 -9.29 -2.18 -20.48
CA ASP A 81 -8.92 -2.82 -21.73
C ASP A 81 -10.04 -3.78 -22.13
N ASP A 82 -10.66 -3.51 -23.28
CA ASP A 82 -11.81 -4.29 -23.77
C ASP A 82 -11.40 -5.64 -24.35
N ASP A 83 -10.22 -5.73 -24.92
CA ASP A 83 -9.71 -6.97 -25.53
C ASP A 83 -9.44 -8.03 -24.47
N ARG A 84 -8.88 -7.63 -23.32
CA ARG A 84 -8.54 -8.52 -22.22
C ARG A 84 -9.57 -8.55 -21.11
N LYS A 85 -10.57 -7.68 -21.17
CA LYS A 85 -11.64 -7.53 -20.16
C LYS A 85 -11.05 -7.30 -18.75
N ILE A 86 -10.20 -6.29 -18.63
CA ILE A 86 -9.54 -5.94 -17.39
C ILE A 86 -9.72 -4.47 -17.04
N ILE A 87 -9.74 -4.18 -15.74
CA ILE A 87 -9.77 -2.83 -15.17
C ILE A 87 -8.66 -2.69 -14.15
N TYR A 88 -7.92 -1.60 -14.24
CA TYR A 88 -6.93 -1.18 -13.24
C TYR A 88 -7.39 0.10 -12.55
N CYS A 89 -7.68 0.04 -11.25
CA CYS A 89 -7.87 1.26 -10.47
C CYS A 89 -6.52 1.80 -10.01
N PHE A 90 -6.15 2.98 -10.54
CA PHE A 90 -4.87 3.59 -10.20
C PHE A 90 -5.00 4.57 -9.04
N ILE A 91 -4.09 4.45 -8.09
CA ILE A 91 -3.96 5.37 -6.96
C ILE A 91 -2.67 6.16 -7.13
N PRO A 92 -2.70 7.52 -7.14
CA PRO A 92 -1.49 8.32 -7.16
C PRO A 92 -0.53 7.97 -6.02
N LYS A 93 0.77 7.97 -6.30
CA LYS A 93 1.86 7.63 -5.37
C LYS A 93 2.00 6.14 -5.02
N VAL A 94 1.29 5.26 -5.76
CA VAL A 94 1.34 3.80 -5.63
C VAL A 94 1.79 3.16 -6.95
N ALA A 95 2.95 3.57 -7.48
CA ALA A 95 3.51 3.11 -8.76
C ALA A 95 2.58 3.30 -9.98
N CYS A 96 1.60 4.19 -9.92
CA CYS A 96 0.60 4.36 -10.99
C CYS A 96 1.23 4.72 -12.34
N THR A 97 2.34 5.47 -12.38
CA THR A 97 3.04 5.80 -13.64
C THR A 97 3.65 4.57 -14.29
N SER A 98 4.24 3.65 -13.52
CA SER A 98 4.78 2.38 -14.04
C SER A 98 3.68 1.50 -14.60
N TRP A 99 2.56 1.34 -13.87
CA TRP A 99 1.39 0.60 -14.35
C TRP A 99 0.74 1.24 -15.58
N LYS A 100 0.62 2.56 -15.64
CA LYS A 100 0.13 3.26 -16.83
C LYS A 100 1.03 3.04 -18.05
N ARG A 101 2.33 2.98 -17.88
CA ARG A 101 3.28 2.64 -18.95
C ARG A 101 3.07 1.20 -19.45
N VAL A 102 2.88 0.24 -18.52
CA VAL A 102 2.47 -1.12 -18.87
C VAL A 102 1.16 -1.09 -19.67
N TRP A 103 0.17 -0.34 -19.19
CA TRP A 103 -1.12 -0.21 -19.85
C TRP A 103 -1.02 0.30 -21.30
N MET A 104 -0.11 1.24 -21.57
CA MET A 104 0.14 1.75 -22.93
C MET A 104 0.63 0.66 -23.90
N LYS A 105 1.43 -0.29 -23.42
CA LYS A 105 1.79 -1.48 -24.23
C LYS A 105 0.59 -2.40 -24.42
N LEU A 106 -0.14 -2.71 -23.37
CA LEU A 106 -1.29 -3.61 -23.44
C LEU A 106 -2.35 -3.13 -24.41
N THR A 107 -2.60 -1.82 -24.44
CA THR A 107 -3.59 -1.20 -25.34
C THR A 107 -3.05 -0.80 -26.72
N GLY A 108 -1.82 -1.18 -27.05
CA GLY A 108 -1.21 -0.90 -28.35
C GLY A 108 -0.93 0.59 -28.63
N ILE A 109 -0.98 1.46 -27.60
CA ILE A 109 -0.60 2.89 -27.77
C ILE A 109 0.89 3.03 -28.03
N VAL A 110 1.69 2.10 -27.50
CA VAL A 110 3.11 1.94 -27.84
C VAL A 110 3.37 0.50 -28.23
N THR A 111 4.41 0.28 -29.06
CA THR A 111 4.76 -1.06 -29.53
C THR A 111 5.38 -1.93 -28.42
N PRO A 112 5.35 -3.26 -28.54
CA PRO A 112 5.96 -4.16 -27.56
C PRO A 112 7.47 -3.90 -27.33
N GLU A 113 8.19 -3.41 -28.34
CA GLU A 113 9.64 -3.11 -28.29
C GLU A 113 9.93 -1.81 -27.54
N THR A 114 8.91 -0.95 -27.29
CA THR A 114 9.10 0.33 -26.64
C THR A 114 9.66 0.13 -25.22
N ASN A 115 10.77 0.79 -24.92
CA ASN A 115 11.28 0.84 -23.55
C ASN A 115 10.34 1.70 -22.67
N LEU A 116 9.68 1.08 -21.72
CA LEU A 116 8.69 1.74 -20.87
C LEU A 116 9.25 2.91 -20.06
N SER A 117 10.55 2.88 -19.71
CA SER A 117 11.18 3.95 -18.92
C SER A 117 11.32 5.25 -19.71
N THR A 118 11.39 5.18 -21.05
CA THR A 118 11.57 6.36 -21.91
C THR A 118 10.28 7.13 -22.19
N ILE A 119 9.11 6.55 -21.88
CA ILE A 119 7.82 7.21 -22.14
C ILE A 119 7.66 8.40 -21.20
N ALA A 120 7.50 9.59 -21.77
CA ALA A 120 7.34 10.82 -21.02
C ALA A 120 6.14 10.78 -20.08
N ARG A 121 6.31 11.31 -18.86
CA ARG A 121 5.28 11.28 -17.81
C ARG A 121 3.96 11.93 -18.26
N TYR A 122 4.03 13.04 -18.99
CA TYR A 122 2.85 13.71 -19.53
C TYR A 122 2.03 12.77 -20.44
N THR A 123 2.69 12.10 -21.39
CA THR A 123 2.04 11.15 -22.31
C THR A 123 1.31 10.05 -21.58
N VAL A 124 1.91 9.50 -20.52
CA VAL A 124 1.33 8.44 -19.70
C VAL A 124 0.02 8.85 -19.03
N HIS A 125 -0.12 10.14 -18.68
CA HIS A 125 -1.32 10.61 -17.96
C HIS A 125 -2.44 11.13 -18.87
N THR A 126 -2.21 11.29 -20.17
CA THR A 126 -3.17 11.93 -21.09
C THR A 126 -3.74 11.01 -22.17
N LYS A 127 -3.14 9.85 -22.42
CA LYS A 127 -3.48 9.00 -23.58
C LYS A 127 -4.29 7.75 -23.26
N LEU A 128 -4.42 7.38 -22.00
CA LEU A 128 -5.09 6.14 -21.62
C LEU A 128 -6.61 6.32 -21.46
N PRO A 129 -7.43 5.37 -21.92
CA PRO A 129 -8.86 5.41 -21.77
C PRO A 129 -9.26 5.28 -20.29
N LEU A 130 -10.27 6.05 -19.89
CA LEU A 130 -10.84 6.05 -18.54
C LEU A 130 -12.24 5.45 -18.55
N LEU A 131 -12.55 4.63 -17.56
CA LEU A 131 -13.87 4.00 -17.43
C LEU A 131 -15.00 5.04 -17.32
N ALA A 132 -14.74 6.21 -16.73
CA ALA A 132 -15.70 7.32 -16.66
C ALA A 132 -16.24 7.72 -18.04
N SER A 133 -15.43 7.62 -19.09
CA SER A 133 -15.79 7.97 -20.47
C SER A 133 -16.19 6.75 -21.32
N ALA A 134 -16.18 5.54 -20.74
CA ALA A 134 -16.53 4.33 -21.47
C ALA A 134 -18.03 4.23 -21.72
N LYS A 135 -18.40 3.58 -22.84
CA LYS A 135 -19.73 3.01 -23.03
C LYS A 135 -19.87 1.78 -22.13
N ASP A 136 -21.07 1.46 -21.69
CA ASP A 136 -21.39 0.25 -20.91
C ASP A 136 -20.51 0.06 -19.66
N LYS A 137 -20.14 1.17 -19.01
CA LYS A 137 -19.24 1.19 -17.84
C LYS A 137 -19.72 0.33 -16.66
N SER A 138 -21.03 0.22 -16.44
CA SER A 138 -21.59 -0.68 -15.42
C SER A 138 -21.33 -2.14 -15.77
N LEU A 139 -21.62 -2.55 -17.01
CA LEU A 139 -21.36 -3.90 -17.48
C LEU A 139 -19.86 -4.25 -17.36
N LYS A 140 -18.96 -3.32 -17.72
CA LYS A 140 -17.51 -3.53 -17.57
C LYS A 140 -17.13 -3.70 -16.10
N LEU A 141 -17.67 -2.89 -15.19
CA LEU A 141 -17.45 -3.04 -13.76
C LEU A 141 -17.91 -4.39 -13.22
N ASP A 142 -19.01 -4.91 -13.72
CA ASP A 142 -19.58 -6.17 -13.25
C ASP A 142 -18.81 -7.39 -13.80
N THR A 143 -18.28 -7.29 -15.03
CA THR A 143 -17.79 -8.48 -15.76
C THR A 143 -16.27 -8.53 -15.95
N TYR A 144 -15.55 -7.40 -15.89
CA TYR A 144 -14.11 -7.38 -16.12
C TYR A 144 -13.36 -7.74 -14.85
N LYS A 145 -12.20 -8.37 -15.01
CA LYS A 145 -11.24 -8.58 -13.91
C LYS A 145 -10.72 -7.25 -13.42
N LYS A 146 -10.72 -7.05 -12.12
CA LYS A 146 -10.37 -5.77 -11.49
C LYS A 146 -9.20 -5.93 -10.53
N PHE A 147 -8.22 -5.03 -10.63
CA PHE A 147 -7.13 -5.00 -9.66
C PHE A 147 -6.73 -3.57 -9.27
N MET A 148 -6.13 -3.48 -8.10
CA MET A 148 -5.57 -2.24 -7.56
C MET A 148 -4.32 -2.52 -6.73
N PHE A 149 -3.54 -1.47 -6.49
CA PHE A 149 -2.42 -1.51 -5.56
C PHE A 149 -2.60 -0.45 -4.49
N VAL A 150 -2.19 -0.79 -3.27
CA VAL A 150 -2.24 0.10 -2.11
C VAL A 150 -0.85 0.33 -1.53
N ARG A 151 -0.70 1.33 -0.69
CA ARG A 151 0.55 1.69 -0.03
C ARG A 151 0.26 2.14 1.39
N HIS A 152 1.24 1.97 2.29
CA HIS A 152 1.11 2.50 3.64
C HIS A 152 0.68 3.98 3.61
N PRO A 153 -0.44 4.36 4.29
CA PRO A 153 -1.04 5.68 4.15
C PRO A 153 -0.08 6.82 4.42
N PHE A 154 0.74 6.72 5.48
CA PHE A 154 1.74 7.71 5.81
C PHE A 154 2.80 7.86 4.70
N ASP A 155 3.35 6.75 4.21
CA ASP A 155 4.38 6.78 3.16
C ASP A 155 3.83 7.29 1.83
N ARG A 156 2.55 7.02 1.56
CA ARG A 156 1.87 7.56 0.38
C ARG A 156 1.75 9.07 0.48
N VAL A 157 1.28 9.60 1.60
CA VAL A 157 1.11 11.03 1.84
C VAL A 157 2.46 11.75 1.88
N LEU A 158 3.47 11.17 2.53
CA LEU A 158 4.84 11.69 2.51
C LEU A 158 5.40 11.77 1.08
N SER A 159 5.15 10.74 0.28
CA SER A 159 5.56 10.74 -1.15
C SER A 159 4.84 11.84 -1.94
N ALA A 160 3.59 12.17 -1.61
CA ALA A 160 2.87 13.28 -2.22
C ALA A 160 3.46 14.63 -1.81
N TYR A 161 3.72 14.82 -0.53
CA TYR A 161 4.37 16.02 -0.01
C TYR A 161 5.73 16.28 -0.68
N LYS A 162 6.61 15.28 -0.72
CA LYS A 162 7.93 15.39 -1.36
C LYS A 162 7.87 15.71 -2.85
N ASP A 163 6.82 15.28 -3.53
CA ASP A 163 6.65 15.52 -4.96
C ASP A 163 6.00 16.87 -5.27
N LYS A 164 5.12 17.37 -4.40
CA LYS A 164 4.22 18.48 -4.68
C LYS A 164 4.47 19.75 -3.86
N LEU A 165 5.07 19.64 -2.68
CA LEU A 165 5.19 20.77 -1.75
C LEU A 165 6.57 20.98 -1.15
N GLU A 166 7.41 19.94 -1.04
CA GLU A 166 8.75 20.09 -0.44
C GLU A 166 9.72 20.87 -1.33
N ASN A 167 9.66 20.65 -2.64
CA ASN A 167 10.58 21.23 -3.63
C ASN A 167 9.82 22.13 -4.61
N PHE A 168 9.90 23.44 -4.45
CA PHE A 168 9.23 24.41 -5.31
C PHE A 168 9.88 24.52 -6.71
N ASP A 169 11.13 24.15 -6.89
CA ASP A 169 11.86 24.21 -8.18
C ASP A 169 11.35 23.20 -9.22
N LYS A 170 10.51 22.26 -8.81
CA LYS A 170 9.92 21.30 -9.76
C LYS A 170 8.73 21.94 -10.48
N GLU A 171 8.77 21.96 -11.81
CA GLU A 171 7.63 22.39 -12.64
C GLU A 171 6.31 21.71 -12.23
N SER A 172 6.36 20.41 -11.91
CA SER A 172 5.20 19.65 -11.46
C SER A 172 4.65 20.09 -10.09
N ALA A 173 5.41 20.88 -9.33
CA ALA A 173 5.02 21.40 -8.01
C ALA A 173 4.45 22.82 -8.08
N TYR A 174 4.75 23.59 -9.13
CA TYR A 174 4.36 24.99 -9.23
C TYR A 174 2.88 25.26 -8.95
N ASN A 175 1.99 24.51 -9.60
CA ASN A 175 0.55 24.68 -9.41
C ASN A 175 0.12 24.30 -7.98
N PHE A 176 0.76 23.31 -7.35
CA PHE A 176 0.48 22.92 -5.98
C PHE A 176 0.91 23.99 -4.97
N HIS A 177 2.06 24.61 -5.15
CA HIS A 177 2.48 25.74 -4.32
C HIS A 177 1.49 26.89 -4.44
N LYS A 178 1.07 27.24 -5.66
CA LYS A 178 0.13 28.33 -5.91
C LYS A 178 -1.26 28.06 -5.33
N GLN A 179 -1.76 26.83 -5.41
CA GLN A 179 -3.14 26.50 -5.03
C GLN A 179 -3.23 26.00 -3.57
N VAL A 180 -2.37 25.06 -3.18
CA VAL A 180 -2.40 24.41 -1.88
C VAL A 180 -1.46 25.09 -0.91
N GLY A 181 -0.20 25.33 -1.30
CA GLY A 181 0.81 25.94 -0.45
C GLY A 181 0.38 27.32 0.07
N LYS A 182 -0.16 28.18 -0.79
CA LYS A 182 -0.67 29.50 -0.37
C LYS A 182 -1.80 29.41 0.66
N LYS A 183 -2.69 28.41 0.53
CA LYS A 183 -3.78 28.21 1.50
C LYS A 183 -3.24 27.74 2.85
N ILE A 184 -2.27 26.82 2.85
CA ILE A 184 -1.61 26.35 4.06
C ILE A 184 -0.88 27.49 4.75
N GLU A 185 -0.08 28.25 4.00
CA GLU A 185 0.70 29.36 4.53
C GLU A 185 -0.20 30.44 5.12
N LYS A 186 -1.24 30.87 4.40
CA LYS A 186 -2.22 31.84 4.88
C LYS A 186 -2.92 31.38 6.17
N LYS A 187 -3.22 30.09 6.26
CA LYS A 187 -3.94 29.51 7.41
C LYS A 187 -3.08 29.44 8.66
N TYR A 188 -1.84 28.99 8.54
CA TYR A 188 -1.00 28.69 9.72
C TYR A 188 0.05 29.75 10.04
N ARG A 189 0.33 30.68 9.12
CA ARG A 189 1.38 31.71 9.32
C ARG A 189 0.85 33.13 9.37
N ASN A 190 -0.46 33.32 9.20
CA ASN A 190 -1.13 34.65 9.22
C ASN A 190 -0.41 35.70 8.34
N THR A 191 0.08 35.29 7.16
CA THR A 191 0.77 36.19 6.24
C THR A 191 -0.16 36.75 5.19
N THR A 192 0.01 38.04 4.88
CA THR A 192 -0.72 38.72 3.80
C THR A 192 -0.11 38.50 2.43
N MET A 193 1.20 38.18 2.37
CA MET A 193 1.97 37.95 1.15
C MET A 193 2.39 36.49 1.01
N SER A 194 1.41 35.61 0.85
CA SER A 194 1.65 34.17 0.71
C SER A 194 2.18 33.84 -0.69
N GLN A 195 3.33 33.18 -0.75
CA GLN A 195 3.88 32.61 -1.98
C GLN A 195 3.62 31.10 -2.09
N GLY A 196 3.27 30.46 -0.99
CA GLY A 196 3.00 29.03 -0.90
C GLY A 196 4.26 28.16 -0.86
N HIS A 197 5.41 28.77 -0.54
CA HIS A 197 6.70 28.09 -0.51
C HIS A 197 7.07 27.65 0.92
N ASN A 198 8.04 26.74 1.01
CA ASN A 198 8.59 26.25 2.28
C ASN A 198 7.52 25.71 3.27
N ILE A 199 6.48 25.09 2.73
CA ILE A 199 5.46 24.43 3.54
C ILE A 199 6.12 23.25 4.28
N THR A 200 6.01 23.23 5.60
CA THR A 200 6.50 22.14 6.41
C THR A 200 5.58 20.91 6.31
N PHE A 201 6.14 19.73 6.53
CA PHE A 201 5.34 18.50 6.53
C PHE A 201 4.24 18.55 7.63
N SER A 202 4.52 19.14 8.78
CA SER A 202 3.54 19.29 9.86
C SER A 202 2.36 20.19 9.45
N GLU A 203 2.62 21.33 8.81
CA GLU A 203 1.56 22.19 8.28
C GLU A 203 0.70 21.48 7.24
N PHE A 204 1.34 20.73 6.35
CA PHE A 204 0.64 19.94 5.33
C PHE A 204 -0.23 18.85 5.95
N ILE A 205 0.28 18.06 6.90
CA ILE A 205 -0.50 17.02 7.59
C ILE A 205 -1.69 17.61 8.31
N ARG A 206 -1.51 18.69 9.07
CA ARG A 206 -2.62 19.40 9.74
C ARG A 206 -3.68 19.83 8.73
N PHE A 207 -3.26 20.44 7.61
CA PHE A 207 -4.17 20.92 6.58
C PHE A 207 -5.02 19.79 5.98
N ILE A 208 -4.45 18.65 5.64
CA ILE A 208 -5.18 17.55 4.99
C ILE A 208 -5.99 16.71 5.97
N SER A 209 -5.66 16.72 7.27
CA SER A 209 -6.30 15.86 8.29
C SER A 209 -7.37 16.59 9.12
N GLU A 210 -7.41 17.90 9.08
CA GLU A 210 -8.31 18.70 9.90
C GLU A 210 -9.78 18.44 9.58
N PRO A 211 -10.62 18.18 10.60
CA PRO A 211 -12.04 17.94 10.41
C PRO A 211 -12.80 19.16 9.85
N GLY A 212 -13.84 18.92 9.08
CA GLY A 212 -14.75 19.99 8.62
C GLY A 212 -14.31 20.74 7.37
N TRP A 213 -13.15 20.43 6.83
CA TRP A 213 -12.66 21.02 5.59
C TRP A 213 -12.92 20.07 4.42
N GLY A 214 -13.97 20.32 3.66
CA GLY A 214 -14.31 19.59 2.43
C GLY A 214 -13.78 20.26 1.17
N SER A 215 -12.73 21.11 1.28
CA SER A 215 -12.22 21.83 0.11
C SER A 215 -11.63 20.89 -0.94
N THR A 216 -11.67 21.30 -2.22
CA THR A 216 -11.11 20.55 -3.34
C THR A 216 -9.63 20.21 -3.12
N GLU A 217 -8.88 21.11 -2.46
CA GLU A 217 -7.46 20.93 -2.19
C GLU A 217 -7.19 19.86 -1.13
N GLN A 218 -8.06 19.77 -0.11
CA GLN A 218 -7.96 18.69 0.88
C GLN A 218 -8.36 17.33 0.32
N ARG A 219 -9.25 17.33 -0.68
CA ARG A 219 -9.72 16.13 -1.38
C ARG A 219 -8.93 15.82 -2.64
N ASN A 220 -7.71 16.35 -2.79
CA ASN A 220 -6.89 16.08 -3.95
C ASN A 220 -6.49 14.59 -4.06
N GLU A 221 -6.52 14.03 -5.25
CA GLU A 221 -6.23 12.62 -5.54
C GLU A 221 -4.87 12.12 -5.04
N HIS A 222 -3.89 13.01 -4.85
CA HIS A 222 -2.56 12.64 -4.38
C HIS A 222 -2.52 12.29 -2.90
N TRP A 223 -3.51 12.74 -2.10
CA TRP A 223 -3.56 12.47 -0.65
C TRP A 223 -4.95 12.14 -0.09
N ILE A 224 -6.03 12.22 -0.85
CA ILE A 224 -7.31 11.65 -0.41
C ILE A 224 -7.13 10.14 -0.13
N SER A 225 -7.90 9.59 0.79
CA SER A 225 -7.80 8.18 1.17
C SER A 225 -7.99 7.24 -0.03
N MET A 226 -7.28 6.11 0.00
CA MET A 226 -7.27 5.13 -1.11
C MET A 226 -8.63 4.46 -1.27
N HIS A 227 -9.32 4.22 -0.15
CA HIS A 227 -10.67 3.65 -0.19
C HIS A 227 -11.70 4.59 -0.85
N GLU A 228 -11.51 5.92 -0.76
CA GLU A 228 -12.35 6.86 -1.49
C GLU A 228 -12.04 6.88 -3.01
N ILE A 229 -10.78 6.65 -3.41
CA ILE A 229 -10.38 6.65 -4.82
C ILE A 229 -10.92 5.42 -5.54
N CYS A 230 -10.70 4.23 -4.99
CA CYS A 230 -11.02 2.96 -5.65
C CYS A 230 -12.24 2.25 -5.09
N ASN A 231 -12.84 2.75 -4.01
CA ASN A 231 -14.06 2.24 -3.38
C ASN A 231 -14.13 0.70 -3.25
N PRO A 232 -13.19 0.05 -2.55
CA PRO A 232 -13.20 -1.40 -2.44
C PRO A 232 -14.37 -1.95 -1.60
N CYS A 233 -15.14 -1.07 -0.93
CA CYS A 233 -16.38 -1.44 -0.27
C CYS A 233 -17.57 -1.56 -1.24
N GLY A 234 -17.53 -0.84 -2.37
CA GLY A 234 -18.58 -0.86 -3.39
C GLY A 234 -18.17 -1.58 -4.67
N VAL A 235 -16.89 -1.89 -4.85
CA VAL A 235 -16.33 -2.59 -6.01
C VAL A 235 -15.55 -3.81 -5.55
N GLU A 236 -15.89 -4.98 -6.01
CA GLU A 236 -15.15 -6.20 -5.73
C GLU A 236 -13.94 -6.29 -6.65
N TYR A 237 -12.72 -6.31 -6.05
CA TYR A 237 -11.46 -6.48 -6.74
C TYR A 237 -11.04 -7.95 -6.72
N ASP A 238 -10.61 -8.46 -7.87
CA ASP A 238 -10.04 -9.80 -7.99
C ASP A 238 -8.65 -9.88 -7.36
N PHE A 239 -7.87 -8.77 -7.45
CA PHE A 239 -6.55 -8.69 -6.85
C PHE A 239 -6.30 -7.32 -6.22
N ILE A 240 -5.76 -7.34 -4.99
CA ILE A 240 -5.25 -6.15 -4.28
C ILE A 240 -3.79 -6.42 -3.91
N GLY A 241 -2.86 -5.66 -4.50
CA GLY A 241 -1.43 -5.76 -4.21
C GLY A 241 -0.94 -4.63 -3.31
N LYS A 242 0.24 -4.80 -2.70
CA LYS A 242 0.91 -3.78 -1.89
C LYS A 242 2.10 -3.15 -2.63
N TYR A 243 2.32 -1.86 -2.44
CA TYR A 243 3.51 -1.15 -2.94
C TYR A 243 4.80 -1.72 -2.34
N GLU A 244 4.73 -2.18 -1.13
CA GLU A 244 5.84 -2.75 -0.37
C GLU A 244 6.37 -4.05 -0.99
N THR A 245 5.53 -4.77 -1.73
CA THR A 245 5.84 -5.98 -2.50
C THR A 245 5.59 -5.79 -4.00
N ILE A 246 5.64 -4.54 -4.48
CA ILE A 246 5.18 -4.13 -5.82
C ILE A 246 5.76 -4.95 -6.96
N LYS A 247 7.04 -5.33 -6.89
CA LYS A 247 7.71 -6.11 -7.95
C LYS A 247 7.11 -7.51 -8.06
N GLU A 248 6.98 -8.20 -6.94
CA GLU A 248 6.43 -9.55 -6.88
C GLU A 248 4.94 -9.55 -7.25
N ASP A 249 4.16 -8.69 -6.60
CA ASP A 249 2.72 -8.60 -6.80
C ASP A 249 2.39 -8.17 -8.24
N SER A 250 3.17 -7.25 -8.82
CA SER A 250 2.95 -6.82 -10.21
C SER A 250 3.32 -7.93 -11.21
N ASN A 251 4.40 -8.65 -11.01
CA ASN A 251 4.75 -9.78 -11.88
C ASN A 251 3.71 -10.89 -11.80
N TYR A 252 3.16 -11.15 -10.62
CA TYR A 252 2.03 -12.07 -10.47
C TYR A 252 0.80 -11.59 -11.26
N VAL A 253 0.46 -10.29 -11.21
CA VAL A 253 -0.66 -9.74 -11.98
C VAL A 253 -0.41 -9.87 -13.47
N LEU A 254 0.78 -9.61 -13.98
CA LEU A 254 1.12 -9.80 -15.40
C LEU A 254 0.95 -11.26 -15.85
N ASP A 255 1.35 -12.22 -15.01
CA ASP A 255 1.11 -13.65 -15.21
C ASP A 255 -0.39 -13.98 -15.23
N TRP A 256 -1.10 -13.55 -14.19
CA TRP A 256 -2.52 -13.80 -14.02
C TRP A 256 -3.36 -13.22 -15.17
N LEU A 257 -2.92 -12.10 -15.75
CA LEU A 257 -3.55 -11.50 -16.94
C LEU A 257 -3.13 -12.18 -18.25
N GLY A 258 -2.11 -13.03 -18.24
CA GLY A 258 -1.60 -13.71 -19.42
C GLY A 258 -0.95 -12.78 -20.44
N VAL A 259 -0.22 -11.72 -19.96
CA VAL A 259 0.32 -10.64 -20.81
C VAL A 259 1.85 -10.59 -20.84
N LYS A 260 2.52 -11.65 -20.40
CA LYS A 260 3.99 -11.71 -20.38
C LYS A 260 4.64 -11.70 -21.75
N ASP A 261 3.93 -12.12 -22.76
CA ASP A 261 4.34 -12.01 -24.17
C ASP A 261 4.45 -10.56 -24.65
N VAL A 262 3.67 -9.65 -24.05
CA VAL A 262 3.68 -8.21 -24.35
C VAL A 262 4.58 -7.44 -23.40
N VAL A 263 4.63 -7.84 -22.14
CA VAL A 263 5.37 -7.17 -21.06
C VAL A 263 6.19 -8.17 -20.28
N ASP A 264 7.49 -8.25 -20.55
CA ASP A 264 8.43 -9.22 -19.95
C ASP A 264 8.65 -9.06 -18.44
N GLY A 265 8.06 -8.05 -17.82
CA GLY A 265 8.10 -7.82 -16.38
C GLY A 265 7.70 -6.42 -15.98
N PHE A 266 7.39 -6.27 -14.71
CA PHE A 266 7.05 -4.94 -14.20
C PHE A 266 8.26 -4.02 -14.23
N PRO A 267 8.15 -2.82 -14.86
CA PRO A 267 9.30 -1.94 -15.06
C PRO A 267 9.86 -1.47 -13.71
N SER A 268 11.19 -1.53 -13.60
CA SER A 268 11.89 -0.92 -12.47
C SER A 268 11.60 0.59 -12.44
N SER A 269 11.47 1.14 -11.25
CA SER A 269 11.33 2.59 -11.08
C SER A 269 12.69 3.25 -11.32
N ASP A 270 12.70 4.40 -12.03
CA ASP A 270 13.88 5.28 -12.17
C ASP A 270 14.36 5.81 -10.79
N ARG A 271 13.53 5.63 -9.77
CA ARG A 271 13.85 5.91 -8.36
C ARG A 271 13.78 4.58 -7.61
N PRO A 272 14.83 4.20 -6.87
CA PRO A 272 14.78 3.00 -6.06
C PRO A 272 13.50 3.01 -5.21
N PHE A 273 12.76 1.89 -5.24
CA PHE A 273 11.63 1.71 -4.33
C PHE A 273 12.18 1.73 -2.91
N HIS A 274 12.20 2.90 -2.31
CA HIS A 274 12.53 3.00 -0.90
C HIS A 274 11.37 2.38 -0.12
N ALA A 275 11.48 1.08 0.11
CA ALA A 275 10.61 0.31 1.01
C ALA A 275 10.83 0.71 2.49
N ARG A 276 11.24 1.94 2.76
CA ARG A 276 11.31 2.44 4.13
C ARG A 276 9.88 2.70 4.57
N ARG A 277 9.36 1.79 5.35
CA ARG A 277 8.02 1.84 5.95
C ARG A 277 7.75 3.10 6.78
N TYR A 278 8.74 3.96 6.97
CA TYR A 278 8.63 5.05 7.91
C TYR A 278 9.90 5.91 7.84
N ASP A 279 9.75 7.19 7.56
CA ASP A 279 10.86 8.14 7.67
C ASP A 279 10.72 8.90 9.00
N PRO A 280 11.49 8.53 10.04
CA PRO A 280 11.41 9.16 11.36
C PRO A 280 11.57 10.67 11.31
N LYS A 281 12.35 11.18 10.35
CA LYS A 281 12.57 12.62 10.16
C LYS A 281 11.26 13.39 10.00
N TYR A 282 10.30 12.86 9.26
CA TYR A 282 9.03 13.55 9.01
C TYR A 282 7.98 13.24 10.08
N PHE A 283 7.91 12.00 10.52
CA PHE A 283 6.93 11.60 11.54
C PHE A 283 7.18 12.26 12.90
N ASN A 284 8.44 12.41 13.29
CA ASN A 284 8.82 13.04 14.56
C ASN A 284 8.56 14.55 14.59
N GLN A 285 8.32 15.18 13.43
CA GLN A 285 7.89 16.58 13.35
C GLN A 285 6.41 16.77 13.73
N LEU A 286 5.63 15.68 13.73
CA LEU A 286 4.20 15.74 14.05
C LEU A 286 4.00 15.70 15.57
N ASP A 287 3.20 16.62 16.08
CA ASP A 287 2.70 16.53 17.46
C ASP A 287 1.64 15.41 17.58
N GLN A 288 1.28 15.07 18.80
CA GLN A 288 0.35 13.96 19.07
C GLN A 288 -1.04 14.22 18.45
N LYS A 289 -1.49 15.48 18.45
CA LYS A 289 -2.78 15.85 17.85
C LYS A 289 -2.77 15.59 16.35
N ALA A 290 -1.75 16.07 15.63
CA ALA A 290 -1.63 15.87 14.19
C ALA A 290 -1.54 14.37 13.82
N LYS A 291 -0.86 13.57 14.65
CA LYS A 291 -0.80 12.10 14.46
C LYS A 291 -2.18 11.47 14.60
N LEU A 292 -2.95 11.83 15.62
CA LEU A 292 -4.29 11.30 15.85
C LEU A 292 -5.28 11.74 14.76
N GLU A 293 -5.24 12.98 14.33
CA GLU A 293 -6.07 13.50 13.24
C GLU A 293 -5.75 12.80 11.92
N PHE A 294 -4.45 12.59 11.61
CA PHE A 294 -4.01 11.84 10.46
C PHE A 294 -4.51 10.38 10.51
N PHE A 295 -4.34 9.71 11.64
CA PHE A 295 -4.84 8.34 11.82
C PHE A 295 -6.36 8.26 11.62
N SER A 296 -7.11 9.17 12.25
CA SER A 296 -8.57 9.24 12.12
C SER A 296 -8.99 9.43 10.66
N LYS A 297 -8.31 10.32 9.93
CA LYS A 297 -8.57 10.59 8.51
C LYS A 297 -8.36 9.37 7.61
N TYR A 298 -7.34 8.58 7.88
CA TYR A 298 -6.97 7.42 7.07
C TYR A 298 -7.32 6.07 7.73
N LEU A 299 -8.15 6.08 8.77
CA LEU A 299 -8.51 4.87 9.53
C LEU A 299 -9.01 3.74 8.65
N ALA A 300 -9.87 4.05 7.68
CA ALA A 300 -10.39 3.08 6.75
C ALA A 300 -9.28 2.43 5.90
N ASP A 301 -8.31 3.21 5.43
CA ASP A 301 -7.16 2.68 4.67
C ASP A 301 -6.26 1.79 5.55
N PHE A 302 -6.02 2.18 6.81
CA PHE A 302 -5.24 1.37 7.75
C PHE A 302 -5.88 0.01 8.00
N LEU A 303 -7.17 0.00 8.29
CA LEU A 303 -7.92 -1.23 8.59
C LEU A 303 -8.12 -2.09 7.33
N ALA A 304 -8.63 -1.49 6.24
CA ALA A 304 -8.95 -2.23 5.02
C ALA A 304 -7.72 -2.86 4.36
N PHE A 305 -6.57 -2.21 4.46
CA PHE A 305 -5.35 -2.69 3.79
C PHE A 305 -4.33 -3.28 4.75
N ASN A 306 -4.73 -3.56 5.98
CA ASN A 306 -3.90 -4.20 7.01
C ASN A 306 -2.53 -3.51 7.14
N TYR A 307 -2.57 -2.23 7.52
CA TYR A 307 -1.39 -1.43 7.84
C TYR A 307 -1.36 -1.03 9.30
N ASP A 308 -0.18 -1.10 9.92
CA ASP A 308 0.03 -0.65 11.28
C ASP A 308 0.16 0.87 11.33
N PHE A 309 -0.47 1.50 12.32
CA PHE A 309 -0.46 2.96 12.47
C PHE A 309 0.93 3.54 12.76
N LEU A 310 1.71 2.86 13.59
CA LEU A 310 3.00 3.38 14.08
C LEU A 310 4.22 2.88 13.32
N GLY A 311 4.04 2.15 12.22
CA GLY A 311 5.19 1.52 11.55
C GLY A 311 5.92 0.55 12.47
N ALA A 312 5.22 0.04 13.49
CA ALA A 312 5.77 -0.91 14.42
C ALA A 312 5.91 -2.27 13.73
N LYS A 313 7.05 -2.53 13.17
CA LYS A 313 7.90 -3.72 13.27
C LYS A 313 9.09 -3.58 12.37
#